data_d8c3e1a8962ffcec5c4e9b8222777214
#
_entry.id   d8c3e1a8962ffcec5c4e9b8222777214
#
_cell.length_a   1.000
_cell.length_b   1.000
_cell.length_c   1.000
_cell.angle_alpha   90.00
_cell.angle_beta   90.00
_cell.angle_gamma   90.00
#
_symmetry.space_group_name_H-M   'P 1'
#
loop_
_entity.id
_entity.type
_entity.pdbx_description
1 polymer ?
#
loop_
_entity_poly.entity_id
_entity_poly.type
_entity_poly.pdbx_seq_one_letter_code
_entity_poly.pdbx_strand_id
1 'polypeptide(L)'
;MRARCGTAPARKVNFAVHQLRFVLLLVFGTFACTVSIAAQGVDPQTAVRAAVNAELNYAREDHSAWSYRDHDSQPGKDAVYEVIETPKGDLRRMVELNGHPLAGSAEQDEINRIRNFVSSPSDQARQRREDAHDDAQARELLTMLPNAFVWTVVGENPQEITLHFKPNPSFRPPDMQSRVLGVMAGEMVIARDGNHIQTLKGTLTDDVKIGFGLLGKIDKGGTFDVERREIAPGHWQITQTHVHIGGHALLFKTIGQQEDDTKSEWRPSTAPNLQVAEQQILH
;
A
#
# COMPACT_ATOMS: atom_id res chain seq x y z
N MET A 1 14.52 14.68 -52.00
CA MET A 1 14.53 16.15 -51.77
C MET A 1 15.11 16.39 -50.37
N ARG A 2 16.22 17.11 -50.32
CA ARG A 2 17.02 17.39 -49.13
C ARG A 2 16.41 18.56 -48.35
N ALA A 3 16.43 18.50 -47.02
CA ALA A 3 16.42 19.71 -46.19
C ALA A 3 17.18 19.46 -44.89
N ARG A 4 18.01 20.33 -44.65
CA ARG A 4 19.23 20.54 -43.92
C ARG A 4 19.00 20.83 -42.45
N CYS A 5 19.94 20.34 -41.71
CA CYS A 5 20.38 20.70 -40.37
C CYS A 5 20.73 22.22 -40.28
N GLY A 6 20.36 22.85 -39.17
CA GLY A 6 20.74 24.21 -38.83
C GLY A 6 21.11 24.32 -37.35
N THR A 7 22.41 24.24 -37.09
CA THR A 7 23.02 24.56 -35.80
C THR A 7 23.20 26.09 -35.68
N ALA A 8 22.93 26.68 -34.52
CA ALA A 8 23.30 28.06 -34.17
C ALA A 8 24.08 28.10 -32.84
N PRO A 9 25.05 29.01 -32.72
CA PRO A 9 26.17 28.89 -31.78
C PRO A 9 25.97 29.65 -30.47
N ALA A 10 26.77 29.23 -29.47
CA ALA A 10 26.96 29.85 -28.18
C ALA A 10 27.54 31.30 -28.29
N ARG A 11 27.06 32.18 -27.45
CA ARG A 11 27.64 33.54 -27.26
C ARG A 11 28.15 33.68 -25.84
N LYS A 12 29.47 33.64 -25.69
CA LYS A 12 30.22 34.10 -24.51
C LYS A 12 30.21 35.61 -24.47
N VAL A 13 30.01 36.20 -23.32
CA VAL A 13 30.39 37.59 -23.04
C VAL A 13 31.16 37.63 -21.73
N ASN A 14 32.47 37.84 -21.88
CA ASN A 14 33.36 38.32 -20.84
C ASN A 14 33.19 39.84 -20.71
N PHE A 15 33.15 40.35 -19.49
CA PHE A 15 33.64 41.70 -19.22
C PHE A 15 34.39 41.77 -17.89
N ALA A 16 35.59 42.22 -17.95
CA ALA A 16 36.55 42.39 -16.87
C ALA A 16 36.59 43.85 -16.38
N VAL A 17 36.84 44.00 -15.10
CA VAL A 17 37.68 44.98 -14.42
C VAL A 17 37.35 46.47 -14.55
N HIS A 18 37.06 47.14 -13.43
CA HIS A 18 37.92 48.26 -12.98
C HIS A 18 37.75 48.52 -11.47
N GLN A 19 38.91 48.72 -10.82
CA GLN A 19 39.17 49.15 -9.46
C GLN A 19 38.73 50.60 -9.22
N LEU A 20 38.20 50.95 -8.05
CA LEU A 20 38.56 52.16 -7.36
C LEU A 20 38.38 52.04 -5.84
N ARG A 21 39.45 52.28 -5.11
CA ARG A 21 39.52 52.36 -3.65
C ARG A 21 38.80 53.62 -3.16
N PHE A 22 37.95 53.45 -2.08
CA PHE A 22 37.77 54.50 -1.09
C PHE A 22 37.65 53.88 0.29
N VAL A 23 38.59 54.23 1.16
CA VAL A 23 38.63 53.96 2.58
C VAL A 23 37.66 54.92 3.27
N LEU A 24 36.65 54.39 3.96
CA LEU A 24 35.98 55.12 5.02
C LEU A 24 35.64 54.13 6.17
N LEU A 25 36.37 54.29 7.29
CA LEU A 25 36.13 53.65 8.57
C LEU A 25 34.79 54.15 9.13
N LEU A 26 33.79 53.29 9.22
CA LEU A 26 32.62 53.50 10.06
C LEU A 26 32.39 52.22 10.87
N VAL A 27 32.70 52.31 12.15
CA VAL A 27 32.38 51.29 13.15
C VAL A 27 30.85 51.22 13.25
N PHE A 28 30.24 50.25 12.57
CA PHE A 28 28.88 49.85 12.84
C PHE A 28 28.93 48.47 13.50
N GLY A 29 28.51 48.45 14.75
CA GLY A 29 28.31 47.19 15.49
C GLY A 29 27.34 46.29 14.72
N THR A 30 27.85 45.22 14.17
CA THR A 30 27.03 44.17 13.59
C THR A 30 26.31 43.42 14.72
N PHE A 31 25.11 43.82 14.98
CA PHE A 31 24.16 43.00 15.73
C PHE A 31 23.86 41.80 14.83
N ALA A 32 24.62 40.70 15.00
CA ALA A 32 24.36 39.45 14.32
C ALA A 32 23.01 38.91 14.84
N CYS A 33 21.94 39.27 14.14
CA CYS A 33 20.64 38.64 14.32
C CYS A 33 20.81 37.20 13.81
N THR A 34 21.11 36.26 14.72
CA THR A 34 21.05 34.84 14.43
C THR A 34 19.59 34.52 14.18
N VAL A 35 19.18 34.55 12.91
CA VAL A 35 17.92 33.95 12.49
C VAL A 35 18.09 32.45 12.73
N SER A 36 17.61 31.98 13.88
CA SER A 36 17.40 30.54 14.09
C SER A 36 16.38 30.12 13.06
N ILE A 37 16.83 29.51 11.97
CA ILE A 37 15.97 28.76 11.08
C ILE A 37 15.53 27.55 11.95
N ALA A 38 14.41 27.72 12.65
CA ALA A 38 13.73 26.57 13.20
C ALA A 38 13.46 25.63 12.02
N ALA A 39 14.10 24.47 12.03
CA ALA A 39 13.75 23.41 11.09
C ALA A 39 12.24 23.22 11.24
N GLN A 40 11.47 23.65 10.25
CA GLN A 40 10.03 23.43 10.24
C GLN A 40 9.88 21.92 10.15
N GLY A 41 9.41 21.30 11.24
CA GLY A 41 9.08 19.87 11.24
C GLY A 41 8.09 19.57 10.11
N VAL A 42 8.10 18.34 9.65
CA VAL A 42 7.19 17.90 8.57
C VAL A 42 5.75 18.15 9.03
N ASP A 43 4.96 18.84 8.19
CA ASP A 43 3.53 18.93 8.41
C ASP A 43 2.88 17.55 8.19
N PRO A 44 2.27 16.96 9.23
CA PRO A 44 1.75 15.60 9.16
C PRO A 44 0.68 15.42 8.09
N GLN A 45 -0.19 16.43 7.92
CA GLN A 45 -1.26 16.38 6.92
C GLN A 45 -0.73 16.40 5.50
N THR A 46 0.32 17.17 5.24
CA THR A 46 1.00 17.22 3.94
C THR A 46 1.73 15.91 3.65
N ALA A 47 2.40 15.33 4.66
CA ALA A 47 3.08 14.03 4.50
C ALA A 47 2.10 12.92 4.14
N VAL A 48 0.97 12.81 4.85
CA VAL A 48 -0.06 11.79 4.55
C VAL A 48 -0.68 11.99 3.17
N ARG A 49 -0.97 13.23 2.77
CA ARG A 49 -1.47 13.50 1.41
C ARG A 49 -0.47 13.11 0.32
N ALA A 50 0.82 13.40 0.55
CA ALA A 50 1.88 13.00 -0.38
C ALA A 50 1.97 11.47 -0.48
N ALA A 51 1.92 10.76 0.65
CA ALA A 51 1.95 9.29 0.67
C ALA A 51 0.74 8.68 -0.03
N VAL A 52 -0.47 9.12 0.27
CA VAL A 52 -1.69 8.65 -0.42
C VAL A 52 -1.61 8.89 -1.92
N ASN A 53 -1.15 10.06 -2.36
CA ASN A 53 -0.98 10.35 -3.78
C ASN A 53 0.08 9.46 -4.43
N ALA A 54 1.20 9.20 -3.73
CA ALA A 54 2.24 8.28 -4.21
C ALA A 54 1.69 6.87 -4.43
N GLU A 55 0.92 6.34 -3.47
CA GLU A 55 0.30 5.01 -3.59
C GLU A 55 -0.74 4.93 -4.72
N LEU A 56 -1.58 5.96 -4.86
CA LEU A 56 -2.57 6.01 -5.94
C LEU A 56 -1.90 6.11 -7.33
N ASN A 57 -0.78 6.82 -7.43
CA ASN A 57 -0.01 6.91 -8.66
C ASN A 57 0.69 5.59 -8.95
N TYR A 58 1.35 5.01 -7.95
CA TYR A 58 2.02 3.72 -8.06
C TYR A 58 1.05 2.63 -8.54
N ALA A 59 -0.11 2.48 -7.90
CA ALA A 59 -1.12 1.51 -8.30
C ALA A 59 -1.66 1.69 -9.74
N ARG A 60 -1.52 2.89 -10.30
CA ARG A 60 -1.94 3.19 -11.68
C ARG A 60 -0.82 2.95 -12.71
N GLU A 61 0.42 3.13 -12.31
CA GLU A 61 1.59 3.13 -13.20
C GLU A 61 2.37 1.82 -13.17
N ASP A 62 2.35 1.10 -12.04
CA ASP A 62 3.00 -0.20 -11.93
C ASP A 62 2.13 -1.28 -12.58
N HIS A 63 2.67 -1.88 -13.63
CA HIS A 63 2.10 -3.00 -14.36
C HIS A 63 3.03 -4.22 -14.29
N SER A 64 3.96 -4.22 -13.32
CA SER A 64 4.82 -5.37 -13.07
C SER A 64 3.99 -6.57 -12.63
N ALA A 65 4.43 -7.74 -13.01
CA ALA A 65 3.83 -8.99 -12.58
C ALA A 65 4.88 -9.82 -11.84
N TRP A 66 4.46 -10.45 -10.76
CA TRP A 66 5.35 -11.15 -9.85
C TRP A 66 4.93 -12.61 -9.66
N SER A 67 5.86 -13.45 -9.26
CA SER A 67 5.60 -14.75 -8.68
C SER A 67 6.13 -14.76 -7.25
N TYR A 68 5.38 -15.36 -6.33
CA TYR A 68 5.71 -15.37 -4.91
C TYR A 68 5.05 -16.54 -4.19
N ARG A 69 5.49 -16.79 -2.97
CA ARG A 69 4.78 -17.65 -2.01
C ARG A 69 3.92 -16.80 -1.12
N ASP A 70 2.70 -17.28 -0.90
CA ASP A 70 1.67 -16.63 -0.11
C ASP A 70 1.22 -17.59 0.99
N HIS A 71 1.50 -17.25 2.25
CA HIS A 71 1.10 -18.01 3.41
C HIS A 71 -0.10 -17.33 4.04
N ASP A 72 -1.28 -17.96 3.89
CA ASP A 72 -2.59 -17.50 4.35
C ASP A 72 -3.02 -18.36 5.52
N SER A 73 -3.04 -17.77 6.72
CA SER A 73 -3.48 -18.42 7.96
C SER A 73 -4.77 -17.80 8.46
N GLN A 74 -5.80 -18.64 8.57
CA GLN A 74 -7.12 -18.29 9.07
C GLN A 74 -7.58 -19.33 10.09
N PRO A 75 -8.54 -19.05 10.98
CA PRO A 75 -9.07 -20.04 11.90
C PRO A 75 -9.53 -21.33 11.19
N GLY A 76 -8.83 -22.42 11.47
CA GLY A 76 -9.11 -23.73 10.90
C GLY A 76 -8.54 -23.99 9.50
N LYS A 77 -7.78 -23.04 8.94
CA LYS A 77 -7.11 -23.21 7.67
C LYS A 77 -5.76 -22.48 7.69
N ASP A 78 -4.70 -23.23 7.53
CA ASP A 78 -3.33 -22.71 7.33
C ASP A 78 -2.85 -23.23 5.97
N ALA A 79 -2.69 -22.34 4.99
CA ALA A 79 -2.43 -22.74 3.61
C ALA A 79 -1.28 -21.93 3.00
N VAL A 80 -0.42 -22.62 2.27
CA VAL A 80 0.63 -21.98 1.48
C VAL A 80 0.31 -22.14 -0.01
N TYR A 81 0.39 -21.03 -0.71
CA TYR A 81 0.17 -20.97 -2.14
C TYR A 81 1.45 -20.53 -2.87
N GLU A 82 1.63 -21.07 -4.06
CA GLU A 82 2.44 -20.45 -5.09
C GLU A 82 1.53 -19.55 -5.94
N VAL A 83 1.97 -18.33 -6.23
CA VAL A 83 1.21 -17.36 -7.02
C VAL A 83 2.04 -16.92 -8.21
N ILE A 84 1.42 -16.86 -9.38
CA ILE A 84 1.98 -16.28 -10.60
C ILE A 84 1.00 -15.24 -11.13
N GLU A 85 1.41 -13.97 -11.06
CA GLU A 85 0.67 -12.88 -11.68
C GLU A 85 0.89 -12.84 -13.19
N THR A 86 -0.15 -12.47 -13.91
CA THR A 86 -0.09 -12.25 -15.37
C THR A 86 -0.89 -10.98 -15.72
N PRO A 87 -0.68 -10.39 -16.90
CA PRO A 87 -1.52 -9.27 -17.38
C PRO A 87 -3.00 -9.62 -17.55
N LYS A 88 -3.39 -10.90 -17.36
CA LYS A 88 -4.76 -11.41 -17.53
C LYS A 88 -5.42 -11.89 -16.23
N GLY A 89 -4.73 -11.72 -15.12
CA GLY A 89 -5.14 -12.16 -13.77
C GLY A 89 -4.10 -13.10 -13.18
N ASP A 90 -4.35 -13.50 -11.94
CA ASP A 90 -3.41 -14.27 -11.14
C ASP A 90 -3.81 -15.74 -11.12
N LEU A 91 -2.81 -16.59 -11.03
CA LEU A 91 -2.98 -18.03 -10.84
C LEU A 91 -2.37 -18.42 -9.49
N ARG A 92 -3.19 -18.99 -8.60
CA ARG A 92 -2.77 -19.50 -7.28
C ARG A 92 -2.86 -21.01 -7.25
N ARG A 93 -1.80 -21.69 -6.79
CA ARG A 93 -1.74 -23.11 -6.50
C ARG A 93 -1.51 -23.33 -5.02
N MET A 94 -2.42 -24.03 -4.35
CA MET A 94 -2.17 -24.49 -2.99
C MET A 94 -1.09 -25.60 -3.03
N VAL A 95 -0.03 -25.41 -2.25
CA VAL A 95 1.07 -26.37 -2.15
C VAL A 95 1.16 -27.02 -0.77
N GLU A 96 0.66 -26.35 0.27
CA GLU A 96 0.60 -26.87 1.63
C GLU A 96 -0.75 -26.55 2.27
N LEU A 97 -1.24 -27.43 3.12
CA LEU A 97 -2.44 -27.23 3.92
C LEU A 97 -2.20 -27.76 5.34
N ASN A 98 -2.43 -26.90 6.35
CA ASN A 98 -2.26 -27.22 7.78
C ASN A 98 -0.87 -27.82 8.08
N GLY A 99 0.18 -27.22 7.51
CA GLY A 99 1.58 -27.62 7.72
C GLY A 99 2.02 -28.88 6.96
N HIS A 100 1.18 -29.39 6.06
CA HIS A 100 1.50 -30.58 5.27
C HIS A 100 1.46 -30.26 3.78
N PRO A 101 2.47 -30.67 2.99
CA PRO A 101 2.42 -30.57 1.53
C PRO A 101 1.19 -31.27 0.97
N LEU A 102 0.56 -30.67 -0.03
CA LEU A 102 -0.52 -31.34 -0.76
C LEU A 102 0.03 -32.59 -1.47
N ALA A 103 -0.67 -33.71 -1.32
CA ALA A 103 -0.29 -34.97 -1.93
C ALA A 103 -1.52 -35.80 -2.32
N GLY A 104 -1.31 -36.76 -3.25
CA GLY A 104 -2.31 -37.74 -3.65
C GLY A 104 -3.55 -37.10 -4.30
N SER A 105 -4.74 -37.45 -3.78
CA SER A 105 -6.01 -36.93 -4.34
C SER A 105 -6.17 -35.43 -4.17
N ALA A 106 -5.72 -34.85 -3.02
CA ALA A 106 -5.82 -33.41 -2.77
C ALA A 106 -4.97 -32.60 -3.75
N GLU A 107 -3.77 -33.06 -4.06
CA GLU A 107 -2.93 -32.46 -5.09
C GLU A 107 -3.57 -32.58 -6.48
N GLN A 108 -4.15 -33.73 -6.82
CA GLN A 108 -4.81 -33.92 -8.11
C GLN A 108 -6.06 -33.04 -8.23
N ASP A 109 -6.83 -32.87 -7.15
CA ASP A 109 -7.99 -31.98 -7.12
C ASP A 109 -7.57 -30.52 -7.36
N GLU A 110 -6.45 -30.10 -6.75
CA GLU A 110 -5.90 -28.74 -6.94
C GLU A 110 -5.41 -28.53 -8.40
N ILE A 111 -4.72 -29.51 -8.97
CA ILE A 111 -4.33 -29.47 -10.40
C ILE A 111 -5.57 -29.36 -11.30
N ASN A 112 -6.62 -30.13 -11.01
CA ASN A 112 -7.86 -30.07 -11.77
C ASN A 112 -8.56 -28.70 -11.62
N ARG A 113 -8.57 -28.13 -10.40
CA ARG A 113 -9.11 -26.80 -10.14
C ARG A 113 -8.40 -25.74 -11.00
N ILE A 114 -7.06 -25.77 -11.04
CA ILE A 114 -6.25 -24.86 -11.85
C ILE A 114 -6.59 -25.00 -13.35
N ARG A 115 -6.61 -26.23 -13.87
CA ARG A 115 -6.94 -26.49 -15.29
C ARG A 115 -8.34 -26.03 -15.66
N ASN A 116 -9.32 -26.28 -14.77
CA ASN A 116 -10.69 -25.83 -14.96
C ASN A 116 -10.77 -24.30 -14.99
N PHE A 117 -10.09 -23.62 -14.10
CA PHE A 117 -10.04 -22.16 -14.06
C PHE A 117 -9.40 -21.59 -15.35
N VAL A 118 -8.25 -22.13 -15.77
CA VAL A 118 -7.55 -21.65 -16.98
C VAL A 118 -8.37 -21.91 -18.25
N SER A 119 -9.21 -22.95 -18.27
CA SER A 119 -10.12 -23.24 -19.38
C SER A 119 -11.49 -22.54 -19.30
N SER A 120 -11.79 -21.82 -18.21
CA SER A 120 -13.09 -21.19 -17.97
C SER A 120 -13.04 -19.65 -18.11
N PRO A 121 -13.37 -19.07 -19.26
CA PRO A 121 -13.43 -17.62 -19.43
C PRO A 121 -14.41 -16.93 -18.48
N SER A 122 -15.47 -17.61 -18.09
CA SER A 122 -16.47 -17.09 -17.14
C SER A 122 -15.92 -16.92 -15.73
N ASP A 123 -15.13 -17.91 -15.24
CA ASP A 123 -14.52 -17.85 -13.91
C ASP A 123 -13.42 -16.80 -13.87
N GLN A 124 -12.60 -16.72 -14.90
CA GLN A 124 -11.61 -15.65 -15.06
C GLN A 124 -12.25 -14.25 -15.08
N ALA A 125 -13.39 -14.11 -15.79
CA ALA A 125 -14.10 -12.83 -15.83
C ALA A 125 -14.75 -12.49 -14.50
N ARG A 126 -15.20 -13.49 -13.72
CA ARG A 126 -15.70 -13.30 -12.36
C ARG A 126 -14.58 -12.82 -11.44
N GLN A 127 -13.46 -13.53 -11.38
CA GLN A 127 -12.30 -13.15 -10.57
C GLN A 127 -11.86 -11.71 -10.88
N ARG A 128 -11.62 -11.35 -12.14
CA ARG A 128 -11.23 -9.99 -12.49
C ARG A 128 -12.24 -8.91 -12.06
N ARG A 129 -13.53 -9.22 -11.98
CA ARG A 129 -14.53 -8.26 -11.47
C ARG A 129 -14.46 -8.14 -9.96
N GLU A 130 -14.21 -9.25 -9.25
CA GLU A 130 -14.01 -9.28 -7.80
C GLU A 130 -12.75 -8.49 -7.44
N ASP A 131 -11.62 -8.79 -8.07
CA ASP A 131 -10.35 -8.07 -7.87
C ASP A 131 -10.49 -6.56 -8.15
N ALA A 132 -11.13 -6.18 -9.26
CA ALA A 132 -11.35 -4.78 -9.60
C ALA A 132 -12.29 -4.06 -8.62
N HIS A 133 -13.25 -4.78 -8.02
CA HIS A 133 -14.13 -4.25 -6.99
C HIS A 133 -13.34 -3.99 -5.69
N ASP A 134 -12.55 -4.96 -5.26
CA ASP A 134 -11.74 -4.87 -4.04
C ASP A 134 -10.68 -3.77 -4.16
N ASP A 135 -10.02 -3.67 -5.30
CA ASP A 135 -9.11 -2.58 -5.64
C ASP A 135 -9.78 -1.20 -5.59
N ALA A 136 -11.02 -1.10 -6.08
CA ALA A 136 -11.75 0.16 -6.05
C ALA A 136 -12.08 0.57 -4.61
N GLN A 137 -12.50 -0.38 -3.77
CA GLN A 137 -12.76 -0.15 -2.35
C GLN A 137 -11.49 0.24 -1.59
N ALA A 138 -10.38 -0.45 -1.83
CA ALA A 138 -9.10 -0.13 -1.21
C ALA A 138 -8.64 1.30 -1.57
N ARG A 139 -8.75 1.69 -2.85
CA ARG A 139 -8.45 3.06 -3.29
C ARG A 139 -9.36 4.10 -2.65
N GLU A 140 -10.65 3.80 -2.52
CA GLU A 140 -11.60 4.71 -1.87
C GLU A 140 -11.23 4.94 -0.39
N LEU A 141 -10.98 3.89 0.37
CA LEU A 141 -10.54 3.98 1.76
C LEU A 141 -9.21 4.74 1.87
N LEU A 142 -8.25 4.48 1.00
CA LEU A 142 -6.96 5.16 0.97
C LEU A 142 -7.12 6.67 0.77
N THR A 143 -8.01 7.10 -0.13
CA THR A 143 -8.29 8.54 -0.38
C THR A 143 -8.93 9.24 0.81
N MET A 144 -9.59 8.51 1.71
CA MET A 144 -10.21 9.08 2.91
C MET A 144 -9.21 9.31 4.05
N LEU A 145 -8.07 8.57 4.09
CA LEU A 145 -7.12 8.60 5.21
C LEU A 145 -6.71 10.01 5.65
N PRO A 146 -6.35 10.95 4.74
CA PRO A 146 -5.94 12.28 5.14
C PRO A 146 -7.01 13.04 5.95
N ASN A 147 -8.30 12.79 5.68
CA ASN A 147 -9.42 13.50 6.30
C ASN A 147 -10.09 12.70 7.42
N ALA A 148 -9.96 11.37 7.40
CA ALA A 148 -10.55 10.50 8.40
C ALA A 148 -9.88 10.63 9.77
N PHE A 149 -8.63 11.09 9.81
CA PHE A 149 -7.81 11.10 11.00
C PHE A 149 -7.21 12.48 11.31
N VAL A 150 -6.92 12.68 12.58
CA VAL A 150 -6.00 13.70 13.07
C VAL A 150 -4.62 13.05 13.17
N TRP A 151 -3.65 13.60 12.45
CA TRP A 151 -2.30 13.09 12.31
C TRP A 151 -1.30 13.86 13.17
N THR A 152 -0.31 13.18 13.73
CA THR A 152 0.77 13.78 14.52
C THR A 152 2.07 13.09 14.19
N VAL A 153 3.12 13.84 13.83
CA VAL A 153 4.48 13.30 13.69
C VAL A 153 5.00 12.95 15.09
N VAL A 154 5.40 11.69 15.26
CA VAL A 154 5.99 11.18 16.52
C VAL A 154 7.44 10.78 16.37
N GLY A 155 7.92 10.66 15.14
CA GLY A 155 9.32 10.39 14.81
C GLY A 155 9.64 10.76 13.37
N GLU A 156 10.85 11.22 13.15
CA GLU A 156 11.39 11.41 11.79
C GLU A 156 12.89 11.19 11.77
N ASN A 157 13.36 10.64 10.69
CA ASN A 157 14.77 10.45 10.38
C ASN A 157 15.00 10.65 8.86
N PRO A 158 16.22 10.54 8.33
CA PRO A 158 16.46 10.72 6.90
C PRO A 158 15.76 9.71 5.98
N GLN A 159 15.34 8.57 6.49
CA GLN A 159 14.73 7.48 5.72
C GLN A 159 13.22 7.43 5.82
N GLU A 160 12.64 7.84 6.96
CA GLU A 160 11.21 7.64 7.23
C GLU A 160 10.60 8.74 8.11
N ILE A 161 9.27 8.81 8.07
CA ILE A 161 8.44 9.62 8.95
C ILE A 161 7.47 8.68 9.65
N THR A 162 7.42 8.72 10.98
CA THR A 162 6.45 7.99 11.80
C THR A 162 5.34 8.92 12.26
N LEU A 163 4.12 8.54 11.98
CA LEU A 163 2.92 9.29 12.27
C LEU A 163 1.97 8.47 13.16
N HIS A 164 1.48 9.09 14.24
CA HIS A 164 0.31 8.57 14.94
C HIS A 164 -0.97 9.17 14.36
N PHE A 165 -2.03 8.38 14.35
CA PHE A 165 -3.35 8.82 13.95
C PHE A 165 -4.43 8.45 14.98
N LYS A 166 -5.45 9.28 15.04
CA LYS A 166 -6.68 9.05 15.82
C LYS A 166 -7.88 9.55 15.04
N PRO A 167 -9.10 9.06 15.34
CA PRO A 167 -10.30 9.51 14.63
C PRO A 167 -10.43 11.03 14.59
N ASN A 168 -10.76 11.57 13.43
CA ASN A 168 -11.12 12.98 13.29
C ASN A 168 -12.61 13.15 13.64
N PRO A 169 -12.96 13.92 14.72
CA PRO A 169 -14.36 14.10 15.11
C PRO A 169 -15.23 14.78 14.04
N SER A 170 -14.61 15.47 13.10
CA SER A 170 -15.29 16.12 11.98
C SER A 170 -15.51 15.22 10.76
N PHE A 171 -14.88 14.05 10.73
CA PHE A 171 -15.05 13.10 9.64
C PHE A 171 -16.47 12.54 9.63
N ARG A 172 -17.06 12.47 8.46
CA ARG A 172 -18.40 11.87 8.23
C ARG A 172 -18.24 10.75 7.23
N PRO A 173 -18.20 9.47 7.67
CA PRO A 173 -18.10 8.32 6.79
C PRO A 173 -19.25 8.30 5.79
N PRO A 174 -18.98 8.21 4.46
CA PRO A 174 -20.03 8.21 3.46
C PRO A 174 -20.84 6.91 3.43
N ASP A 175 -20.23 5.80 3.84
CA ASP A 175 -20.82 4.46 3.77
C ASP A 175 -20.52 3.63 5.03
N MET A 176 -20.96 2.36 5.00
CA MET A 176 -20.79 1.45 6.13
C MET A 176 -19.33 1.02 6.30
N GLN A 177 -18.60 0.80 5.22
CA GLN A 177 -17.21 0.31 5.27
C GLN A 177 -16.28 1.38 5.85
N SER A 178 -16.46 2.62 5.42
CA SER A 178 -15.67 3.75 5.91
C SER A 178 -15.95 4.14 7.37
N ARG A 179 -17.03 3.62 8.00
CA ARG A 179 -17.30 3.85 9.43
C ARG A 179 -16.19 3.31 10.32
N VAL A 180 -15.49 2.27 9.91
CA VAL A 180 -14.37 1.71 10.66
C VAL A 180 -13.27 2.77 10.85
N LEU A 181 -13.04 3.64 9.87
CA LEU A 181 -12.07 4.74 9.96
C LEU A 181 -12.43 5.73 11.07
N GLY A 182 -13.72 5.93 11.34
CA GLY A 182 -14.20 6.86 12.39
C GLY A 182 -13.90 6.41 13.83
N VAL A 183 -13.44 5.16 14.02
CA VAL A 183 -13.15 4.58 15.34
C VAL A 183 -11.77 3.95 15.41
N MET A 184 -10.90 4.19 14.44
CA MET A 184 -9.59 3.58 14.34
C MET A 184 -8.49 4.55 14.81
N ALA A 185 -7.54 4.05 15.59
CA ALA A 185 -6.34 4.78 15.96
C ALA A 185 -5.11 3.90 15.78
N GLY A 186 -3.96 4.50 15.50
CA GLY A 186 -2.76 3.72 15.25
C GLY A 186 -1.57 4.52 14.77
N GLU A 187 -0.74 3.86 13.96
CA GLU A 187 0.52 4.38 13.46
C GLU A 187 0.66 4.13 11.95
N MET A 188 1.28 5.07 11.28
CA MET A 188 1.71 4.96 9.89
C MET A 188 3.20 5.32 9.78
N VAL A 189 3.96 4.50 9.06
CA VAL A 189 5.34 4.82 8.67
C VAL A 189 5.40 5.08 7.18
N ILE A 190 5.99 6.21 6.81
CA ILE A 190 6.15 6.63 5.40
C ILE A 190 7.64 6.65 5.08
N ALA A 191 8.05 5.91 4.05
CA ALA A 191 9.40 6.04 3.47
C ALA A 191 9.54 7.41 2.82
N ARG A 192 10.64 8.12 3.08
CA ARG A 192 10.90 9.42 2.46
C ARG A 192 11.23 9.30 0.97
N ASP A 193 11.84 8.19 0.59
CA ASP A 193 12.03 7.86 -0.83
C ASP A 193 10.68 7.43 -1.42
N GLY A 194 10.23 8.16 -2.44
CA GLY A 194 8.95 7.92 -3.12
C GLY A 194 7.70 8.21 -2.28
N ASN A 195 7.79 8.55 -1.00
CA ASN A 195 6.68 8.71 -0.06
C ASN A 195 5.77 7.47 0.08
N HIS A 196 6.34 6.28 -0.05
CA HIS A 196 5.58 5.04 0.10
C HIS A 196 5.17 4.76 1.54
N ILE A 197 3.93 4.29 1.74
CA ILE A 197 3.47 3.79 3.04
C ILE A 197 4.16 2.45 3.29
N GLN A 198 5.06 2.40 4.28
CA GLN A 198 5.75 1.15 4.68
C GLN A 198 4.90 0.31 5.62
N THR A 199 4.29 0.96 6.61
CA THR A 199 3.41 0.27 7.56
C THR A 199 2.18 1.11 7.84
N LEU A 200 1.06 0.42 8.05
CA LEU A 200 -0.18 1.01 8.54
C LEU A 200 -0.77 0.05 9.57
N LYS A 201 -0.69 0.43 10.85
CA LYS A 201 -1.15 -0.39 11.98
C LYS A 201 -2.22 0.33 12.75
N GLY A 202 -3.28 -0.37 13.14
CA GLY A 202 -4.34 0.27 13.89
C GLY A 202 -5.18 -0.68 14.72
N THR A 203 -5.91 -0.06 15.64
CA THR A 203 -6.84 -0.75 16.55
C THR A 203 -8.16 0.00 16.57
N LEU A 204 -9.25 -0.74 16.59
CA LEU A 204 -10.60 -0.18 16.79
C LEU A 204 -10.76 0.29 18.24
N THR A 205 -10.93 1.58 18.44
CA THR A 205 -11.05 2.23 19.77
C THR A 205 -12.47 2.18 20.31
N ASP A 206 -13.45 1.87 19.47
CA ASP A 206 -14.86 1.74 19.81
C ASP A 206 -15.54 0.74 18.89
N ASP A 207 -16.77 0.33 19.24
CA ASP A 207 -17.59 -0.56 18.44
C ASP A 207 -18.13 0.13 17.18
N VAL A 208 -18.17 -0.58 16.05
CA VAL A 208 -18.85 -0.12 14.84
C VAL A 208 -20.25 -0.76 14.76
N LYS A 209 -21.29 0.02 14.96
CA LYS A 209 -22.68 -0.44 14.92
C LYS A 209 -23.21 -0.48 13.50
N ILE A 210 -23.80 -1.61 13.10
CA ILE A 210 -24.45 -1.83 11.80
C ILE A 210 -25.96 -1.72 12.00
N GLY A 211 -26.63 -0.85 11.23
CA GLY A 211 -28.07 -0.65 11.35
C GLY A 211 -28.48 -0.23 12.77
N PHE A 212 -27.87 0.80 13.32
CA PHE A 212 -28.06 1.27 14.71
C PHE A 212 -27.79 0.20 15.79
N GLY A 213 -26.99 -0.82 15.45
CA GLY A 213 -26.71 -1.96 16.33
C GLY A 213 -27.76 -3.08 16.25
N LEU A 214 -28.82 -2.89 15.48
CA LEU A 214 -29.87 -3.92 15.28
C LEU A 214 -29.47 -4.99 14.26
N LEU A 215 -28.63 -4.64 13.27
CA LEU A 215 -28.19 -5.58 12.23
C LEU A 215 -26.85 -6.23 12.54
N GLY A 216 -26.08 -5.66 13.46
CA GLY A 216 -24.81 -6.23 13.90
C GLY A 216 -23.87 -5.19 14.51
N LYS A 217 -22.69 -5.67 14.87
CA LYS A 217 -21.64 -4.88 15.51
C LYS A 217 -20.27 -5.47 15.18
N ILE A 218 -19.32 -4.62 14.88
CA ILE A 218 -17.88 -4.95 14.89
C ILE A 218 -17.34 -4.51 16.24
N ASP A 219 -16.62 -5.40 16.90
CA ASP A 219 -16.20 -5.19 18.28
C ASP A 219 -14.98 -4.29 18.37
N LYS A 220 -14.96 -3.43 19.37
CA LYS A 220 -13.78 -2.71 19.83
C LYS A 220 -12.61 -3.67 20.06
N GLY A 221 -11.38 -3.21 19.85
CA GLY A 221 -10.15 -3.97 20.07
C GLY A 221 -9.70 -4.79 18.86
N GLY A 222 -10.51 -4.82 17.79
CA GLY A 222 -10.04 -5.37 16.52
C GLY A 222 -8.81 -4.64 16.00
N THR A 223 -7.86 -5.39 15.41
CA THR A 223 -6.58 -4.88 14.91
C THR A 223 -6.40 -5.13 13.44
N PHE A 224 -5.63 -4.28 12.80
CA PHE A 224 -5.07 -4.51 11.48
C PHE A 224 -3.61 -4.03 11.46
N ASP A 225 -2.80 -4.71 10.67
CA ASP A 225 -1.40 -4.39 10.44
C ASP A 225 -1.08 -4.74 8.98
N VAL A 226 -0.69 -3.76 8.20
CA VAL A 226 -0.26 -3.95 6.81
C VAL A 226 1.16 -3.46 6.68
N GLU A 227 2.03 -4.34 6.20
CA GLU A 227 3.42 -4.03 5.92
C GLU A 227 3.69 -4.12 4.41
N ARG A 228 4.37 -3.11 3.89
CA ARG A 228 4.86 -3.06 2.52
C ARG A 228 6.37 -2.93 2.49
N ARG A 229 6.99 -3.58 1.55
CA ARG A 229 8.44 -3.51 1.33
C ARG A 229 8.76 -3.27 -0.14
N GLU A 230 9.88 -2.65 -0.36
CA GLU A 230 10.51 -2.64 -1.67
C GLU A 230 11.12 -4.02 -1.92
N ILE A 231 10.46 -4.82 -2.78
CA ILE A 231 10.88 -6.19 -3.12
C ILE A 231 11.92 -6.24 -4.24
N ALA A 232 11.98 -5.17 -5.02
CA ALA A 232 12.99 -4.88 -6.04
C ALA A 232 13.07 -3.36 -6.24
N PRO A 233 14.16 -2.80 -6.80
CA PRO A 233 14.30 -1.36 -6.97
C PRO A 233 13.09 -0.68 -7.62
N GLY A 234 12.42 0.20 -6.86
CA GLY A 234 11.20 0.90 -7.28
C GLY A 234 9.91 0.09 -7.21
N HIS A 235 9.94 -1.18 -6.78
CA HIS A 235 8.75 -2.05 -6.71
C HIS A 235 8.33 -2.35 -5.28
N TRP A 236 7.26 -1.71 -4.84
CA TRP A 236 6.70 -1.81 -3.50
C TRP A 236 5.48 -2.73 -3.47
N GLN A 237 5.53 -3.79 -2.65
CA GLN A 237 4.44 -4.75 -2.52
C GLN A 237 4.01 -4.95 -1.07
N ILE A 238 2.76 -5.32 -0.84
CA ILE A 238 2.30 -5.77 0.47
C ILE A 238 2.95 -7.13 0.75
N THR A 239 3.74 -7.19 1.82
CA THR A 239 4.45 -8.40 2.22
C THR A 239 3.84 -9.08 3.43
N GLN A 240 3.09 -8.32 4.24
CA GLN A 240 2.36 -8.87 5.39
C GLN A 240 1.04 -8.15 5.57
N THR A 241 0.01 -8.90 5.93
CA THR A 241 -1.29 -8.39 6.34
C THR A 241 -1.77 -9.22 7.53
N HIS A 242 -2.10 -8.54 8.63
CA HIS A 242 -2.69 -9.14 9.81
C HIS A 242 -3.99 -8.41 10.11
N VAL A 243 -5.12 -9.10 10.03
CA VAL A 243 -6.44 -8.54 10.31
C VAL A 243 -7.15 -9.42 11.32
N HIS A 244 -7.35 -8.89 12.52
CA HIS A 244 -8.06 -9.58 13.60
C HIS A 244 -9.23 -8.72 14.04
N ILE A 245 -10.35 -8.86 13.39
CA ILE A 245 -11.59 -8.11 13.65
C ILE A 245 -12.68 -9.11 14.03
N GLY A 246 -13.23 -8.95 15.22
CA GLY A 246 -14.37 -9.71 15.70
C GLY A 246 -15.66 -8.93 15.64
N GLY A 247 -16.78 -9.64 15.66
CA GLY A 247 -18.09 -9.00 15.69
C GLY A 247 -19.21 -10.04 15.57
N HIS A 248 -20.45 -9.56 15.60
CA HIS A 248 -21.63 -10.40 15.41
C HIS A 248 -22.73 -9.67 14.65
N ALA A 249 -23.49 -10.43 13.87
CA ALA A 249 -24.70 -9.96 13.19
C ALA A 249 -25.93 -10.58 13.82
N LEU A 250 -27.07 -9.91 13.63
CA LEU A 250 -28.37 -10.48 13.91
C LEU A 250 -28.53 -11.81 13.16
N LEU A 251 -29.09 -12.81 13.85
CA LEU A 251 -29.29 -14.18 13.38
C LEU A 251 -28.07 -15.10 13.54
N PHE A 252 -27.26 -14.87 14.58
CA PHE A 252 -26.19 -15.80 15.03
C PHE A 252 -25.02 -16.00 14.06
N LYS A 253 -24.85 -15.12 13.08
CA LYS A 253 -23.68 -15.14 12.22
C LYS A 253 -22.57 -14.30 12.82
N THR A 254 -21.44 -14.91 13.12
CA THR A 254 -20.21 -14.18 13.48
C THR A 254 -19.79 -13.35 12.26
N ILE A 255 -19.62 -12.05 12.47
CA ILE A 255 -18.94 -11.18 11.51
C ILE A 255 -17.54 -11.01 12.07
N GLY A 256 -16.55 -11.43 11.31
CA GLY A 256 -15.17 -11.25 11.73
C GLY A 256 -14.25 -11.69 10.62
N GLN A 257 -13.09 -11.07 10.57
CA GLN A 257 -11.99 -11.49 9.75
C GLN A 257 -10.81 -11.73 10.69
N GLN A 258 -10.26 -12.92 10.62
CA GLN A 258 -9.00 -13.29 11.25
C GLN A 258 -8.16 -13.87 10.13
N GLU A 259 -7.17 -13.12 9.71
CA GLU A 259 -6.34 -13.44 8.57
C GLU A 259 -4.93 -12.93 8.84
N ASP A 260 -3.99 -13.82 8.73
CA ASP A 260 -2.57 -13.53 8.75
C ASP A 260 -2.00 -13.99 7.40
N ASP A 261 -1.62 -13.05 6.57
CA ASP A 261 -1.09 -13.26 5.23
C ASP A 261 0.36 -12.78 5.18
N THR A 262 1.26 -13.62 4.67
CA THR A 262 2.69 -13.29 4.49
C THR A 262 3.16 -13.73 3.12
N LYS A 263 3.64 -12.77 2.34
CA LYS A 263 4.15 -13.00 0.98
C LYS A 263 5.68 -12.93 0.95
N SER A 264 6.27 -13.93 0.32
CA SER A 264 7.73 -14.13 0.30
C SER A 264 8.22 -14.68 -1.04
N GLU A 265 9.52 -14.83 -1.20
CA GLU A 265 10.16 -15.42 -2.38
C GLU A 265 9.81 -14.72 -3.71
N TRP A 266 9.72 -13.40 -3.67
CA TRP A 266 9.34 -12.58 -4.82
C TRP A 266 10.30 -12.71 -5.98
N ARG A 267 9.76 -12.92 -7.18
CA ARG A 267 10.50 -12.98 -8.46
C ARG A 267 9.66 -12.34 -9.56
N PRO A 268 10.25 -11.64 -10.53
CA PRO A 268 9.50 -11.15 -11.69
C PRO A 268 8.81 -12.31 -12.43
N SER A 269 7.51 -12.18 -12.68
CA SER A 269 6.78 -13.16 -13.48
C SER A 269 7.09 -12.98 -14.97
N THR A 270 7.33 -14.07 -15.65
CA THR A 270 7.54 -14.10 -17.10
C THR A 270 6.34 -14.65 -17.88
N ALA A 271 5.24 -14.96 -17.19
CA ALA A 271 4.05 -15.54 -17.78
C ALA A 271 3.17 -14.45 -18.46
N PRO A 272 3.03 -14.45 -19.79
CA PRO A 272 2.23 -13.46 -20.51
C PRO A 272 0.72 -13.71 -20.39
N ASN A 273 0.31 -14.87 -19.92
CA ASN A 273 -1.09 -15.28 -19.79
C ASN A 273 -1.23 -16.49 -18.84
N LEU A 274 -2.47 -16.83 -18.51
CA LEU A 274 -2.79 -17.91 -17.58
C LEU A 274 -2.37 -19.30 -18.06
N GLN A 275 -2.32 -19.56 -19.38
CA GLN A 275 -1.89 -20.85 -19.92
C GLN A 275 -0.40 -21.09 -19.68
N VAL A 276 0.43 -20.05 -19.83
CA VAL A 276 1.86 -20.14 -19.52
C VAL A 276 2.07 -20.21 -18.02
N ALA A 277 1.31 -19.45 -17.24
CA ALA A 277 1.35 -19.52 -15.78
C ALA A 277 0.98 -20.93 -15.28
N GLU A 278 -0.03 -21.59 -15.87
CA GLU A 278 -0.40 -22.98 -15.56
C GLU A 278 0.79 -23.94 -15.78
N GLN A 279 1.48 -23.81 -16.92
CA GLN A 279 2.64 -24.65 -17.21
C GLN A 279 3.77 -24.45 -16.21
N GLN A 280 4.00 -23.20 -15.78
CA GLN A 280 5.05 -22.88 -14.82
C GLN A 280 4.71 -23.34 -13.39
N ILE A 281 3.46 -23.17 -12.97
CA ILE A 281 3.05 -23.44 -11.59
C ILE A 281 2.78 -24.93 -11.31
N LEU A 282 2.58 -25.76 -12.34
CA LEU A 282 2.35 -27.20 -12.23
C LEU A 282 3.62 -28.06 -12.40
N HIS A 283 4.74 -27.44 -12.75
CA HIS A 283 6.04 -28.10 -12.96
C HIS A 283 7.12 -27.49 -12.08
#